data_b8b3d565f9e7730a6a44b205d9b08fb9
#
_entry.id   b8b3d565f9e7730a6a44b205d9b08fb9
#
_cell.length_a   1.000
_cell.length_b   1.000
_cell.length_c   1.000
_cell.angle_alpha   90.00
_cell.angle_beta   90.00
_cell.angle_gamma   90.00
#
_symmetry.space_group_name_H-M   'P 1'
#
loop_
_entity.id
_entity.type
_entity.pdbx_description
1 polymer ?
#
loop_
_entity_poly.entity_id
_entity_poly.type
_entity_poly.pdbx_seq_one_letter_code
_entity_poly.pdbx_strand_id
1 'polypeptide(L)'
;GRQGAEKKGAFSMKKAMKKLMAVLLAVAMVCAMAIPAFAAEGGTTAGTGSITINGAIAGQTYKIYRILNLEANEGFTAYKYTINDVWADFVNEHTDVFTVKNGIVTSTATSNSAEVQALANAAGKYAEDNNLTADGTATAANPTVSNLPLGYYLVVSTPALSANSLCSLGTTNPNVTINEKNGKPTITKQVEHAAGSPASANDATVGDTVKFYVTINAIDGKPENYVMHDKMDEGLTFDSSSVTVKRGEDILVKGTDYELNTSPADGDTFDIKFNHVNTNDVFTVTYSAALNEKAKVGTDGNKNETVLTYGDSGRVTAEPTKTYTWSFNIFKYFMDGNKEKGLEGAKFILYRKASTNSESENEYAVMDANGKIKNWSSGENNATVLTSPEGGKLTMSGLANGTYYLKETEAPQGYNPLENPIEIMITAESWTTSGTPSAKIEYKTSTAEGATFVEAADGTTVKVENKTGTTLPSTGGIGTTLFYVIGGGLMVAAAILLITKKRMENR
;
A
#
# COMPACT_ATOMS: atom_id res chain seq x y z
N GLY A 1 50.55 9.09 9.53
CA GLY A 1 49.20 9.40 9.92
C GLY A 1 48.24 9.60 8.74
N ARG A 2 48.36 8.80 7.62
CA ARG A 2 47.43 8.93 6.48
C ARG A 2 47.03 7.59 5.84
N GLN A 3 46.97 6.51 6.60
CA GLN A 3 46.52 5.21 6.09
C GLN A 3 45.38 4.55 6.88
N GLY A 4 44.74 5.28 7.80
CA GLY A 4 43.66 4.76 8.65
C GLY A 4 42.25 5.17 8.27
N ALA A 5 42.05 6.11 7.34
CA ALA A 5 40.74 6.67 7.01
C ALA A 5 40.04 6.01 5.81
N GLU A 6 40.79 5.40 4.89
CA GLU A 6 40.18 4.80 3.69
C GLU A 6 39.51 3.43 3.89
N LYS A 7 39.87 2.69 4.94
CA LYS A 7 39.25 1.36 5.19
C LYS A 7 37.89 1.41 5.89
N LYS A 8 37.51 2.54 6.51
CA LYS A 8 36.18 2.66 7.17
C LYS A 8 35.06 3.09 6.21
N GLY A 9 35.39 3.78 5.12
CA GLY A 9 34.40 4.21 4.10
C GLY A 9 33.90 3.07 3.22
N ALA A 10 34.77 2.15 2.83
CA ALA A 10 34.43 1.02 1.97
C ALA A 10 33.56 -0.05 2.68
N PHE A 11 33.63 -0.15 4.00
CA PHE A 11 32.84 -1.11 4.79
C PHE A 11 31.41 -0.61 5.06
N SER A 12 31.20 0.70 5.07
CA SER A 12 29.87 1.30 5.26
C SER A 12 29.03 1.27 3.98
N MET A 13 29.64 1.49 2.80
CA MET A 13 28.91 1.42 1.52
C MET A 13 28.45 0.00 1.16
N LYS A 14 29.21 -1.04 1.52
CA LYS A 14 28.78 -2.44 1.33
C LYS A 14 27.57 -2.84 2.21
N LYS A 15 27.35 -2.17 3.34
CA LYS A 15 26.17 -2.41 4.20
C LYS A 15 24.91 -1.68 3.74
N ALA A 16 25.05 -0.54 3.09
CA ALA A 16 23.92 0.23 2.55
C ALA A 16 23.36 -0.39 1.25
N MET A 17 24.22 -0.89 0.35
CA MET A 17 23.80 -1.59 -0.86
C MET A 17 23.10 -2.93 -0.58
N LYS A 18 23.31 -3.56 0.59
CA LYS A 18 22.63 -4.80 0.99
C LYS A 18 21.16 -4.63 1.39
N LYS A 19 20.64 -3.41 1.53
CA LYS A 19 19.25 -3.16 1.96
C LYS A 19 18.30 -2.75 0.84
N LEU A 20 18.79 -2.47 -0.38
CA LEU A 20 17.96 -1.93 -1.46
C LEU A 20 17.62 -2.91 -2.60
N MET A 21 18.11 -4.16 -2.55
CA MET A 21 17.82 -5.20 -3.56
C MET A 21 16.93 -6.33 -3.07
N ALA A 22 16.02 -6.06 -2.16
CA ALA A 22 15.18 -7.07 -1.53
C ALA A 22 13.70 -6.95 -1.90
N VAL A 23 13.37 -6.80 -3.18
CA VAL A 23 12.00 -7.06 -3.65
C VAL A 23 12.07 -7.66 -5.03
N LEU A 24 12.04 -8.98 -5.13
CA LEU A 24 11.42 -9.82 -6.16
C LEU A 24 12.07 -11.22 -6.19
N LEU A 25 11.27 -12.20 -5.99
CA LEU A 25 11.41 -13.67 -5.97
C LEU A 25 11.68 -14.28 -4.58
N ALA A 26 10.62 -14.37 -3.79
CA ALA A 26 10.57 -15.32 -2.70
C ALA A 26 10.35 -16.74 -3.26
N VAL A 27 11.42 -17.47 -3.51
CA VAL A 27 11.36 -18.93 -3.47
C VAL A 27 11.72 -19.33 -2.04
N ALA A 28 10.72 -19.40 -1.17
CA ALA A 28 10.90 -19.96 0.15
C ALA A 28 11.15 -21.46 0.02
N MET A 29 12.41 -21.90 0.21
CA MET A 29 12.68 -23.28 0.59
C MET A 29 12.18 -23.44 2.03
N VAL A 30 10.89 -23.80 2.19
CA VAL A 30 10.35 -24.15 3.51
C VAL A 30 10.99 -25.47 3.91
N CYS A 31 11.90 -25.43 4.87
CA CYS A 31 12.38 -26.63 5.54
C CYS A 31 11.20 -27.26 6.30
N ALA A 32 10.52 -28.20 5.69
CA ALA A 32 9.54 -29.01 6.39
C ALA A 32 10.24 -29.96 7.38
N MET A 33 10.18 -29.67 8.66
CA MET A 33 10.49 -30.64 9.70
C MET A 33 9.36 -31.66 9.80
N ALA A 34 9.38 -32.69 8.93
CA ALA A 34 8.54 -33.87 9.07
C ALA A 34 9.34 -35.11 8.63
N ILE A 35 10.33 -35.48 9.45
CA ILE A 35 11.16 -36.69 9.21
C ILE A 35 10.45 -38.02 9.50
N PRO A 36 9.30 -38.13 10.19
CA PRO A 36 8.70 -39.45 10.41
C PRO A 36 7.87 -40.02 9.24
N ALA A 37 7.49 -39.24 8.24
CA ALA A 37 6.55 -39.70 7.20
C ALA A 37 7.18 -40.49 6.04
N PHE A 38 8.51 -40.57 5.98
CA PHE A 38 9.25 -41.27 4.90
C PHE A 38 9.93 -42.58 5.34
N ALA A 39 9.65 -43.06 6.56
CA ALA A 39 10.17 -44.33 7.00
C ALA A 39 9.37 -45.50 6.38
N ALA A 40 9.88 -46.09 5.32
CA ALA A 40 9.43 -47.30 4.66
C ALA A 40 8.30 -47.13 3.62
N GLU A 41 8.60 -46.67 2.42
CA GLU A 41 8.16 -47.21 1.10
C GLU A 41 8.50 -46.21 0.02
N GLY A 42 8.87 -46.68 -1.18
CA GLY A 42 9.41 -45.88 -2.26
C GLY A 42 8.56 -44.63 -2.57
N GLY A 43 9.20 -43.47 -2.49
CA GLY A 43 8.55 -42.18 -2.82
C GLY A 43 8.00 -42.21 -4.24
N THR A 44 6.74 -41.80 -4.39
CA THR A 44 6.14 -41.63 -5.74
C THR A 44 6.65 -40.33 -6.36
N THR A 45 6.78 -40.32 -7.68
CA THR A 45 7.13 -39.09 -8.42
C THR A 45 6.05 -38.05 -8.14
N ALA A 46 6.46 -36.90 -7.58
CA ALA A 46 5.57 -35.89 -7.04
C ALA A 46 4.86 -35.02 -8.11
N GLY A 47 4.37 -35.62 -9.20
CA GLY A 47 3.67 -34.90 -10.26
C GLY A 47 4.59 -34.09 -11.17
N THR A 48 4.00 -33.25 -12.00
CA THR A 48 4.71 -32.38 -12.95
C THR A 48 4.21 -30.94 -12.83
N GLY A 49 5.03 -30.00 -13.28
CA GLY A 49 4.71 -28.57 -13.35
C GLY A 49 5.24 -27.92 -14.62
N SER A 50 5.30 -26.60 -14.61
CA SER A 50 5.80 -25.81 -15.73
C SER A 50 6.70 -24.66 -15.27
N ILE A 51 7.63 -24.28 -16.14
CA ILE A 51 8.43 -23.06 -16.02
C ILE A 51 8.12 -22.19 -17.22
N THR A 52 7.68 -20.96 -16.96
CA THR A 52 7.43 -19.93 -17.98
C THR A 52 8.48 -18.84 -17.86
N ILE A 53 9.09 -18.45 -18.98
CA ILE A 53 10.02 -17.32 -19.04
C ILE A 53 9.23 -16.10 -19.49
N ASN A 54 8.85 -15.25 -18.54
CA ASN A 54 8.18 -14.00 -18.84
C ASN A 54 9.19 -12.99 -19.40
N GLY A 55 8.89 -12.44 -20.56
CA GLY A 55 9.77 -11.52 -21.23
C GLY A 55 10.93 -12.18 -21.97
N ALA A 56 10.80 -13.46 -22.33
CA ALA A 56 11.80 -14.18 -23.13
C ALA A 56 12.23 -13.37 -24.37
N ILE A 57 13.54 -13.23 -24.56
CA ILE A 57 14.15 -12.40 -25.61
C ILE A 57 14.22 -13.17 -26.92
N ALA A 58 13.82 -12.54 -28.03
CA ALA A 58 13.91 -13.12 -29.35
C ALA A 58 15.39 -13.46 -29.69
N GLY A 59 15.63 -14.66 -30.20
CA GLY A 59 16.98 -15.16 -30.48
C GLY A 59 17.69 -15.79 -29.30
N GLN A 60 17.13 -15.74 -28.10
CA GLN A 60 17.62 -16.47 -26.92
C GLN A 60 16.94 -17.82 -26.78
N THR A 61 17.70 -18.78 -26.29
CA THR A 61 17.24 -20.10 -25.87
C THR A 61 17.47 -20.26 -24.38
N TYR A 62 16.46 -20.69 -23.63
CA TYR A 62 16.50 -20.88 -22.18
C TYR A 62 16.52 -22.37 -21.90
N LYS A 63 17.69 -22.90 -21.52
CA LYS A 63 17.87 -24.30 -21.14
C LYS A 63 17.53 -24.49 -19.66
N ILE A 64 16.72 -25.49 -19.36
CA ILE A 64 16.19 -25.77 -18.02
C ILE A 64 16.78 -27.09 -17.56
N TYR A 65 17.41 -27.09 -16.37
CA TYR A 65 18.08 -28.24 -15.79
C TYR A 65 17.57 -28.52 -14.39
N ARG A 66 17.20 -29.75 -14.08
CA ARG A 66 16.77 -30.14 -12.74
C ARG A 66 17.98 -30.54 -11.90
N ILE A 67 18.31 -29.73 -10.89
CA ILE A 67 19.42 -29.98 -9.97
C ILE A 67 19.02 -30.97 -8.88
N LEU A 68 17.83 -30.82 -8.29
CA LEU A 68 17.30 -31.70 -7.24
C LEU A 68 15.94 -32.26 -7.66
N ASN A 69 15.73 -33.53 -7.34
CA ASN A 69 14.41 -34.16 -7.44
C ASN A 69 13.56 -33.79 -6.23
N LEU A 70 12.26 -33.64 -6.41
CA LEU A 70 11.30 -33.55 -5.31
C LEU A 70 10.54 -34.87 -5.22
N GLU A 71 10.62 -35.54 -4.09
CA GLU A 71 9.86 -36.74 -3.75
C GLU A 71 8.77 -36.37 -2.73
N ALA A 72 7.54 -36.80 -2.94
CA ALA A 72 6.43 -36.57 -2.04
C ALA A 72 5.83 -37.88 -1.53
N ASN A 73 5.19 -37.82 -0.38
CA ASN A 73 4.37 -38.92 0.11
C ASN A 73 3.03 -39.01 -0.66
N GLU A 74 2.35 -40.12 -0.55
CA GLU A 74 1.00 -40.27 -1.05
C GLU A 74 0.08 -39.21 -0.40
N GLY A 75 -0.62 -38.42 -1.21
CA GLY A 75 -1.44 -37.29 -0.75
C GLY A 75 -0.73 -35.96 -0.66
N PHE A 76 0.55 -35.86 -1.01
CA PHE A 76 1.33 -34.60 -1.12
C PHE A 76 1.38 -33.73 0.14
N THR A 77 1.23 -34.33 1.31
CA THR A 77 1.27 -33.61 2.62
C THR A 77 2.67 -33.40 3.15
N ALA A 78 3.65 -34.16 2.65
CA ALA A 78 5.07 -34.00 2.96
C ALA A 78 5.92 -34.27 1.73
N TYR A 79 7.07 -33.61 1.63
CA TYR A 79 8.04 -33.77 0.55
C TYR A 79 9.48 -33.62 1.04
N LYS A 80 10.42 -34.15 0.26
CA LYS A 80 11.86 -34.01 0.46
C LYS A 80 12.55 -33.78 -0.86
N TYR A 81 13.70 -33.11 -0.83
CA TYR A 81 14.58 -33.04 -2.00
C TYR A 81 15.66 -34.11 -1.92
N THR A 82 15.94 -34.73 -3.07
CA THR A 82 17.04 -35.68 -3.28
C THR A 82 17.91 -35.19 -4.43
N ILE A 83 19.16 -35.62 -4.46
CA ILE A 83 20.08 -35.21 -5.53
C ILE A 83 19.64 -35.86 -6.83
N ASN A 84 19.66 -35.09 -7.93
CA ASN A 84 19.67 -35.66 -9.28
C ASN A 84 21.11 -36.12 -9.59
N ASP A 85 21.29 -37.38 -9.93
CA ASP A 85 22.61 -38.05 -10.01
C ASP A 85 23.64 -37.27 -10.84
N VAL A 86 23.22 -36.66 -11.95
CA VAL A 86 24.11 -35.87 -12.81
C VAL A 86 24.61 -34.57 -12.17
N TRP A 87 24.02 -34.18 -11.03
CA TRP A 87 24.39 -33.02 -10.25
C TRP A 87 25.04 -33.36 -8.90
N ALA A 88 25.39 -34.67 -8.68
CA ALA A 88 25.86 -35.11 -7.38
C ALA A 88 27.16 -34.41 -6.95
N ASP A 89 28.13 -34.30 -7.83
CA ASP A 89 29.39 -33.62 -7.50
C ASP A 89 29.14 -32.12 -7.20
N PHE A 90 28.35 -31.45 -8.02
CA PHE A 90 27.99 -30.05 -7.82
C PHE A 90 27.33 -29.79 -6.46
N VAL A 91 26.34 -30.60 -6.10
CA VAL A 91 25.61 -30.42 -4.82
C VAL A 91 26.53 -30.69 -3.62
N ASN A 92 27.39 -31.70 -3.71
CA ASN A 92 28.30 -32.06 -2.63
C ASN A 92 29.46 -31.06 -2.45
N GLU A 93 29.84 -30.33 -3.49
CA GLU A 93 30.86 -29.28 -3.46
C GLU A 93 30.35 -27.98 -2.87
N HIS A 94 29.03 -27.69 -2.98
CA HIS A 94 28.44 -26.45 -2.52
C HIS A 94 27.78 -26.57 -1.12
N THR A 95 28.61 -26.96 -0.15
CA THR A 95 28.19 -27.18 1.26
C THR A 95 27.83 -25.88 2.01
N ASP A 96 28.18 -24.74 1.48
CA ASP A 96 27.79 -23.40 1.92
C ASP A 96 26.30 -23.11 1.67
N VAL A 97 25.69 -23.80 0.70
CA VAL A 97 24.27 -23.66 0.35
C VAL A 97 23.48 -24.92 0.67
N PHE A 98 24.03 -26.10 0.39
CA PHE A 98 23.36 -27.39 0.56
C PHE A 98 23.89 -28.17 1.76
N THR A 99 22.99 -28.81 2.48
CA THR A 99 23.32 -29.81 3.49
C THR A 99 22.69 -31.13 3.09
N VAL A 100 23.50 -32.17 2.92
CA VAL A 100 23.05 -33.52 2.55
C VAL A 100 23.15 -34.45 3.74
N LYS A 101 22.01 -35.02 4.18
CA LYS A 101 21.95 -36.02 5.26
C LYS A 101 21.02 -37.16 4.84
N ASN A 102 21.51 -38.39 4.87
CA ASN A 102 20.74 -39.59 4.52
C ASN A 102 20.04 -39.49 3.16
N GLY A 103 20.71 -38.91 2.16
CA GLY A 103 20.16 -38.67 0.84
C GLY A 103 19.14 -37.52 0.71
N ILE A 104 18.84 -36.84 1.80
CA ILE A 104 17.95 -35.69 1.81
C ILE A 104 18.78 -34.40 1.74
N VAL A 105 18.41 -33.51 0.82
CA VAL A 105 19.04 -32.19 0.63
C VAL A 105 18.21 -31.12 1.32
N THR A 106 18.87 -30.31 2.13
CA THR A 106 18.27 -29.11 2.75
C THR A 106 19.16 -27.90 2.49
N SER A 107 18.60 -26.70 2.59
CA SER A 107 19.36 -25.45 2.46
C SER A 107 18.88 -24.45 3.53
N THR A 108 19.84 -23.70 4.09
CA THR A 108 19.59 -22.55 4.98
C THR A 108 19.83 -21.22 4.27
N ALA A 109 20.21 -21.24 2.98
CA ALA A 109 20.42 -20.03 2.20
C ALA A 109 19.10 -19.25 2.05
N THR A 110 19.19 -17.94 2.18
CA THR A 110 18.05 -17.05 1.98
C THR A 110 17.88 -16.74 0.50
N SER A 111 16.64 -16.75 0.01
CA SER A 111 16.30 -16.35 -1.36
C SER A 111 16.88 -14.97 -1.70
N ASN A 112 17.40 -14.84 -2.93
CA ASN A 112 18.02 -13.60 -3.44
C ASN A 112 19.30 -13.15 -2.69
N SER A 113 19.94 -14.04 -1.94
CA SER A 113 21.25 -13.76 -1.39
C SER A 113 22.33 -13.77 -2.48
N ALA A 114 23.47 -13.16 -2.18
CA ALA A 114 24.62 -13.20 -3.08
C ALA A 114 25.13 -14.65 -3.28
N GLU A 115 24.98 -15.47 -2.26
CA GLU A 115 25.34 -16.88 -2.28
C GLU A 115 24.47 -17.66 -3.28
N VAL A 116 23.15 -17.41 -3.31
CA VAL A 116 22.22 -18.07 -4.25
C VAL A 116 22.47 -17.61 -5.69
N GLN A 117 22.81 -16.33 -5.90
CA GLN A 117 23.19 -15.87 -7.25
C GLN A 117 24.53 -16.46 -7.71
N ALA A 118 25.50 -16.56 -6.82
CA ALA A 118 26.78 -17.23 -7.10
C ALA A 118 26.57 -18.73 -7.43
N LEU A 119 25.69 -19.40 -6.67
CA LEU A 119 25.29 -20.79 -6.94
C LEU A 119 24.65 -20.93 -8.32
N ALA A 120 23.75 -20.04 -8.72
CA ALA A 120 23.12 -20.07 -10.04
C ALA A 120 24.16 -19.98 -11.18
N ASN A 121 25.14 -19.09 -11.01
CA ASN A 121 26.21 -18.91 -11.99
C ASN A 121 27.17 -20.14 -12.03
N ALA A 122 27.53 -20.66 -10.85
CA ALA A 122 28.34 -21.87 -10.74
C ALA A 122 27.64 -23.10 -11.36
N ALA A 123 26.30 -23.23 -11.11
CA ALA A 123 25.51 -24.30 -11.72
C ALA A 123 25.42 -24.18 -13.24
N GLY A 124 25.31 -22.95 -13.77
CA GLY A 124 25.34 -22.72 -15.23
C GLY A 124 26.65 -23.18 -15.86
N LYS A 125 27.77 -22.79 -15.20
CA LYS A 125 29.09 -23.22 -15.64
C LYS A 125 29.29 -24.76 -15.53
N TYR A 126 28.82 -25.35 -14.44
CA TYR A 126 28.87 -26.81 -14.26
C TYR A 126 28.11 -27.55 -15.35
N ALA A 127 26.90 -27.08 -15.70
CA ALA A 127 26.10 -27.66 -16.77
C ALA A 127 26.80 -27.59 -18.12
N GLU A 128 27.50 -26.48 -18.41
CA GLU A 128 28.29 -26.29 -19.64
C GLU A 128 29.54 -27.19 -19.67
N ASP A 129 30.37 -27.13 -18.61
CA ASP A 129 31.63 -27.89 -18.51
C ASP A 129 31.39 -29.40 -18.60
N ASN A 130 30.28 -29.90 -18.08
CA ASN A 130 29.92 -31.32 -18.09
C ASN A 130 28.98 -31.70 -19.23
N ASN A 131 28.67 -30.80 -20.18
CA ASN A 131 27.77 -31.01 -21.30
C ASN A 131 26.41 -31.64 -20.90
N LEU A 132 25.80 -31.16 -19.83
CA LEU A 132 24.57 -31.74 -19.34
C LEU A 132 23.41 -31.52 -20.33
N THR A 133 22.55 -32.52 -20.44
CA THR A 133 21.32 -32.41 -21.23
C THR A 133 20.25 -31.66 -20.47
N ALA A 134 19.66 -30.63 -21.07
CA ALA A 134 18.58 -29.89 -20.47
C ALA A 134 17.30 -30.76 -20.40
N ASP A 135 16.54 -30.63 -19.30
CA ASP A 135 15.22 -31.25 -19.12
C ASP A 135 14.14 -30.58 -19.99
N GLY A 136 14.42 -29.35 -20.45
CA GLY A 136 13.54 -28.61 -21.33
C GLY A 136 14.21 -27.37 -21.90
N THR A 137 13.56 -26.76 -22.89
CA THR A 137 14.06 -25.56 -23.57
C THR A 137 12.90 -24.63 -23.88
N ALA A 138 13.02 -23.38 -23.47
CA ALA A 138 12.07 -22.29 -23.79
C ALA A 138 12.71 -21.30 -24.78
N THR A 139 11.87 -20.58 -25.52
CA THR A 139 12.25 -19.51 -26.44
C THR A 139 11.20 -18.39 -26.37
N ALA A 140 11.46 -17.24 -26.99
CA ALA A 140 10.46 -16.17 -27.05
C ALA A 140 9.14 -16.60 -27.73
N ALA A 141 9.19 -17.49 -28.71
CA ALA A 141 8.00 -18.04 -29.37
C ALA A 141 7.28 -19.09 -28.53
N ASN A 142 8.01 -19.85 -27.72
CA ASN A 142 7.48 -20.88 -26.82
C ASN A 142 8.08 -20.69 -25.42
N PRO A 143 7.57 -19.72 -24.65
CA PRO A 143 8.20 -19.32 -23.40
C PRO A 143 7.94 -20.27 -22.23
N THR A 144 7.07 -21.27 -22.40
CA THR A 144 6.70 -22.22 -21.35
C THR A 144 7.17 -23.63 -21.67
N VAL A 145 7.86 -24.24 -20.71
CA VAL A 145 8.15 -25.68 -20.71
C VAL A 145 7.22 -26.36 -19.68
N SER A 146 6.39 -27.27 -20.17
CA SER A 146 5.42 -28.02 -19.38
C SER A 146 5.89 -29.46 -19.11
N ASN A 147 5.18 -30.18 -18.22
CA ASN A 147 5.44 -31.55 -17.84
C ASN A 147 6.83 -31.78 -17.21
N LEU A 148 7.41 -30.76 -16.62
CA LEU A 148 8.65 -30.89 -15.85
C LEU A 148 8.33 -31.59 -14.52
N PRO A 149 9.06 -32.67 -14.14
CA PRO A 149 8.93 -33.26 -12.80
C PRO A 149 9.18 -32.22 -11.72
N LEU A 150 8.50 -32.31 -10.58
CA LEU A 150 8.74 -31.36 -9.49
C LEU A 150 10.18 -31.48 -8.99
N GLY A 151 10.78 -30.35 -8.59
CA GLY A 151 12.18 -30.28 -8.20
C GLY A 151 12.74 -28.87 -8.09
N TYR A 152 14.06 -28.79 -7.96
CA TYR A 152 14.80 -27.53 -7.95
C TYR A 152 15.56 -27.38 -9.27
N TYR A 153 15.35 -26.26 -9.93
CA TYR A 153 15.75 -26.05 -11.31
C TYR A 153 16.68 -24.87 -11.48
N LEU A 154 17.63 -25.04 -12.41
CA LEU A 154 18.43 -23.98 -13.00
C LEU A 154 17.84 -23.61 -14.37
N VAL A 155 17.82 -22.34 -14.70
CA VAL A 155 17.51 -21.79 -16.01
C VAL A 155 18.70 -20.99 -16.51
N VAL A 156 19.23 -21.36 -17.67
CA VAL A 156 20.39 -20.74 -18.32
C VAL A 156 19.99 -20.25 -19.70
N SER A 157 20.29 -18.99 -20.00
CA SER A 157 20.11 -18.44 -21.35
C SER A 157 21.29 -18.75 -22.26
N THR A 158 21.05 -18.99 -23.55
CA THR A 158 22.08 -19.27 -24.55
C THR A 158 21.80 -18.47 -25.83
N PRO A 159 22.71 -17.61 -26.32
CA PRO A 159 24.04 -17.33 -25.79
C PRO A 159 24.02 -16.87 -24.34
N ALA A 160 25.10 -17.16 -23.59
CA ALA A 160 25.17 -16.85 -22.17
C ALA A 160 24.93 -15.35 -21.91
N LEU A 161 23.96 -15.06 -21.06
CA LEU A 161 23.71 -13.76 -20.51
C LEU A 161 24.22 -13.71 -19.06
N SER A 162 24.31 -12.53 -18.47
CA SER A 162 25.00 -12.33 -17.20
C SER A 162 24.31 -12.95 -15.97
N ALA A 163 23.07 -13.37 -16.07
CA ALA A 163 22.33 -13.90 -14.93
C ALA A 163 21.60 -15.21 -15.23
N ASN A 164 21.98 -16.25 -14.51
CA ASN A 164 21.24 -17.51 -14.44
C ASN A 164 20.18 -17.42 -13.32
N SER A 165 19.14 -18.23 -13.42
CA SER A 165 18.05 -18.24 -12.45
C SER A 165 17.86 -19.61 -11.82
N LEU A 166 17.58 -19.65 -10.53
CA LEU A 166 17.16 -20.84 -9.80
C LEU A 166 15.71 -20.72 -9.38
N CYS A 167 14.94 -21.81 -9.52
CA CYS A 167 13.56 -21.84 -9.07
C CYS A 167 13.17 -23.23 -8.56
N SER A 168 12.09 -23.31 -7.79
CA SER A 168 11.56 -24.55 -7.26
C SER A 168 10.16 -24.80 -7.81
N LEU A 169 9.94 -25.95 -8.42
CA LEU A 169 8.60 -26.49 -8.69
C LEU A 169 8.21 -27.37 -7.51
N GLY A 170 7.26 -26.92 -6.72
CA GLY A 170 6.79 -27.59 -5.51
C GLY A 170 5.37 -28.13 -5.66
N THR A 171 4.93 -28.92 -4.68
CA THR A 171 3.57 -29.50 -4.65
C THR A 171 2.49 -28.42 -4.53
N THR A 172 2.79 -27.31 -3.87
CA THR A 172 1.87 -26.16 -3.70
C THR A 172 2.01 -25.10 -4.79
N ASN A 173 3.16 -25.07 -5.49
CA ASN A 173 3.44 -24.16 -6.59
C ASN A 173 4.13 -24.91 -7.74
N PRO A 174 3.40 -25.74 -8.50
CA PRO A 174 3.98 -26.54 -9.58
C PRO A 174 4.28 -25.71 -10.83
N ASN A 175 3.68 -24.54 -10.99
CA ASN A 175 3.85 -23.67 -12.15
C ASN A 175 4.52 -22.37 -11.74
N VAL A 176 5.73 -22.14 -12.25
CA VAL A 176 6.56 -20.99 -11.88
C VAL A 176 6.80 -20.12 -13.08
N THR A 177 6.72 -18.81 -12.89
CA THR A 177 7.13 -17.82 -13.88
C THR A 177 8.44 -17.18 -13.45
N ILE A 178 9.43 -17.24 -14.31
CA ILE A 178 10.73 -16.56 -14.17
C ILE A 178 10.70 -15.33 -15.07
N ASN A 179 10.96 -14.16 -14.49
CA ASN A 179 11.12 -12.95 -15.28
C ASN A 179 12.55 -12.92 -15.86
N GLU A 180 12.66 -12.68 -17.18
CA GLU A 180 13.95 -12.46 -17.80
C GLU A 180 14.61 -11.22 -17.20
N LYS A 181 15.83 -11.37 -16.73
CA LYS A 181 16.60 -10.30 -16.09
C LYS A 181 17.63 -9.66 -17.01
N ASN A 182 17.92 -10.32 -18.12
CA ASN A 182 18.98 -9.92 -19.03
C ASN A 182 18.41 -9.06 -20.17
N GLY A 183 19.02 -7.94 -20.43
CA GLY A 183 18.69 -7.11 -21.57
C GLY A 183 17.36 -6.34 -21.50
N LYS A 184 16.70 -6.29 -20.33
CA LYS A 184 15.50 -5.47 -20.12
C LYS A 184 15.61 -4.66 -18.87
N PRO A 185 15.25 -3.37 -18.93
CA PRO A 185 15.05 -2.59 -17.72
C PRO A 185 13.87 -3.13 -16.92
N THR A 186 13.86 -2.86 -15.63
CA THR A 186 12.70 -3.13 -14.78
C THR A 186 12.09 -1.82 -14.32
N ILE A 187 10.77 -1.84 -14.10
CA ILE A 187 10.05 -0.71 -13.54
C ILE A 187 9.12 -1.21 -12.44
N THR A 188 9.10 -0.49 -11.32
CA THR A 188 8.16 -0.74 -10.21
C THR A 188 7.47 0.56 -9.85
N LYS A 189 6.22 0.47 -9.42
CA LYS A 189 5.41 1.59 -8.99
C LYS A 189 4.82 1.33 -7.62
N GLN A 190 4.83 2.33 -6.76
CA GLN A 190 4.27 2.28 -5.43
C GLN A 190 3.58 3.61 -5.09
N VAL A 191 2.69 3.59 -4.12
CA VAL A 191 2.01 4.75 -3.56
C VAL A 191 2.30 4.83 -2.06
N GLU A 192 2.39 6.02 -1.50
CA GLU A 192 2.58 6.20 -0.06
C GLU A 192 1.31 5.76 0.69
N HIS A 193 1.45 4.77 1.57
CA HIS A 193 0.34 4.26 2.40
C HIS A 193 0.33 4.90 3.79
N ALA A 194 1.48 4.91 4.45
CA ALA A 194 1.71 5.68 5.67
C ALA A 194 2.97 6.50 5.45
N ALA A 195 3.17 7.59 6.18
CA ALA A 195 4.29 8.50 5.96
C ALA A 195 5.62 7.76 5.79
N GLY A 196 6.19 7.80 4.58
CA GLY A 196 7.42 7.12 4.22
C GLY A 196 7.34 5.61 3.99
N SER A 197 6.14 5.01 3.93
CA SER A 197 5.94 3.57 3.69
C SER A 197 5.25 3.32 2.35
N PRO A 198 5.99 3.06 1.26
CA PRO A 198 5.41 2.75 -0.04
C PRO A 198 4.70 1.39 -0.05
N ALA A 199 3.54 1.32 -0.72
CA ALA A 199 2.73 0.13 -0.90
C ALA A 199 2.17 0.03 -2.33
N SER A 200 1.48 -1.06 -2.66
CA SER A 200 0.78 -1.21 -3.94
C SER A 200 -0.53 -0.41 -4.00
N ALA A 201 -1.09 -0.08 -2.85
CA ALA A 201 -2.31 0.71 -2.74
C ALA A 201 -2.35 1.48 -1.42
N ASN A 202 -3.19 2.50 -1.38
CA ASN A 202 -3.51 3.28 -0.19
C ASN A 202 -4.98 3.68 -0.21
N ASP A 203 -5.39 4.44 0.80
CA ASP A 203 -6.62 5.22 0.75
C ASP A 203 -6.33 6.71 1.01
N ALA A 204 -7.21 7.56 0.52
CA ALA A 204 -7.14 9.00 0.69
C ALA A 204 -8.55 9.61 0.73
N THR A 205 -8.67 10.73 1.41
CA THR A 205 -9.87 11.55 1.35
C THR A 205 -9.78 12.48 0.14
N VAL A 206 -10.90 12.77 -0.50
CA VAL A 206 -10.94 13.78 -1.56
C VAL A 206 -10.43 15.12 -1.02
N GLY A 207 -9.51 15.72 -1.75
CA GLY A 207 -8.76 16.91 -1.36
C GLY A 207 -7.35 16.61 -0.79
N ASP A 208 -7.09 15.38 -0.38
CA ASP A 208 -5.77 14.99 0.11
C ASP A 208 -4.76 14.77 -1.04
N THR A 209 -3.49 14.96 -0.72
CA THR A 209 -2.38 14.71 -1.64
C THR A 209 -1.91 13.27 -1.52
N VAL A 210 -1.84 12.57 -2.65
CA VAL A 210 -1.32 11.20 -2.79
C VAL A 210 0.06 11.26 -3.43
N LYS A 211 1.04 10.58 -2.83
CA LYS A 211 2.42 10.58 -3.31
C LYS A 211 2.78 9.23 -3.93
N PHE A 212 3.42 9.27 -5.09
CA PHE A 212 3.82 8.10 -5.87
C PHE A 212 5.33 7.99 -5.97
N TYR A 213 5.79 6.73 -6.10
CA TYR A 213 7.19 6.37 -6.25
C TYR A 213 7.32 5.40 -7.42
N VAL A 214 8.19 5.72 -8.36
CA VAL A 214 8.54 4.83 -9.47
C VAL A 214 10.04 4.58 -9.42
N THR A 215 10.44 3.31 -9.46
CA THR A 215 11.85 2.93 -9.56
C THR A 215 12.07 2.23 -10.89
N ILE A 216 13.07 2.71 -11.64
CA ILE A 216 13.50 2.16 -12.93
C ILE A 216 14.95 1.69 -12.77
N ASN A 217 15.21 0.41 -13.08
CA ASN A 217 16.56 -0.14 -13.14
C ASN A 217 16.93 -0.37 -14.59
N ALA A 218 17.93 0.32 -15.06
CA ALA A 218 18.47 0.20 -16.42
C ALA A 218 19.50 -0.94 -16.56
N ILE A 219 19.37 -1.98 -15.74
CA ILE A 219 20.31 -3.12 -15.70
C ILE A 219 20.16 -3.91 -16.99
N ASP A 220 21.26 -4.10 -17.71
CA ASP A 220 21.39 -4.91 -18.93
C ASP A 220 20.41 -4.56 -20.08
N GLY A 221 19.66 -3.45 -19.97
CA GLY A 221 18.81 -2.94 -21.04
C GLY A 221 19.59 -2.09 -22.06
N LYS A 222 18.99 -1.83 -23.22
CA LYS A 222 19.49 -0.77 -24.11
C LYS A 222 19.25 0.58 -23.42
N PRO A 223 20.32 1.34 -23.09
CA PRO A 223 20.19 2.60 -22.33
C PRO A 223 19.72 3.78 -23.20
N GLU A 224 19.04 3.51 -24.30
CA GLU A 224 18.62 4.52 -25.28
C GLU A 224 17.11 4.74 -25.22
N ASN A 225 16.71 5.98 -25.48
CA ASN A 225 15.30 6.36 -25.64
C ASN A 225 14.37 5.94 -24.50
N TYR A 226 14.83 6.06 -23.23
CA TYR A 226 13.99 5.77 -22.07
C TYR A 226 12.97 6.86 -21.89
N VAL A 227 11.68 6.46 -21.97
CA VAL A 227 10.53 7.33 -21.67
C VAL A 227 9.63 6.61 -20.69
N MET A 228 9.41 7.22 -19.54
CA MET A 228 8.41 6.81 -18.57
C MET A 228 7.08 7.49 -18.90
N HIS A 229 6.05 6.71 -19.17
CA HIS A 229 4.68 7.14 -19.41
C HIS A 229 3.85 6.88 -18.16
N ASP A 230 3.07 7.85 -17.72
CA ASP A 230 2.22 7.74 -16.54
C ASP A 230 0.78 8.13 -16.86
N LYS A 231 -0.16 7.27 -16.45
CA LYS A 231 -1.58 7.45 -16.72
C LYS A 231 -2.39 7.29 -15.44
N MET A 232 -3.00 8.39 -15.04
CA MET A 232 -3.89 8.46 -13.89
C MET A 232 -5.36 8.39 -14.31
N ASP A 233 -6.18 7.77 -13.47
CA ASP A 233 -7.64 7.90 -13.55
C ASP A 233 -8.05 9.37 -13.32
N GLU A 234 -9.23 9.77 -13.81
CA GLU A 234 -9.76 11.13 -13.69
C GLU A 234 -9.92 11.62 -12.24
N GLY A 235 -10.01 10.70 -11.29
CA GLY A 235 -10.07 10.99 -9.85
C GLY A 235 -8.75 11.51 -9.26
N LEU A 236 -7.65 11.48 -10.01
CA LEU A 236 -6.33 11.95 -9.60
C LEU A 236 -5.93 13.17 -10.45
N THR A 237 -5.61 14.28 -9.80
CA THR A 237 -5.11 15.50 -10.46
C THR A 237 -3.62 15.62 -10.23
N PHE A 238 -2.83 15.42 -11.26
CA PHE A 238 -1.37 15.47 -11.22
C PHE A 238 -0.83 16.86 -10.84
N ASP A 239 0.12 16.89 -9.91
CA ASP A 239 0.90 18.08 -9.59
C ASP A 239 2.29 18.01 -10.25
N SER A 240 2.44 18.67 -11.38
CA SER A 240 3.69 18.68 -12.15
C SER A 240 4.85 19.37 -11.42
N SER A 241 4.57 20.20 -10.43
CA SER A 241 5.60 20.88 -9.61
C SER A 241 6.23 19.96 -8.57
N SER A 242 5.56 18.87 -8.23
CA SER A 242 6.01 17.90 -7.24
C SER A 242 7.01 16.87 -7.77
N VAL A 243 7.25 16.83 -9.07
CA VAL A 243 8.13 15.84 -9.72
C VAL A 243 9.57 16.02 -9.27
N THR A 244 10.13 14.95 -8.75
CA THR A 244 11.56 14.85 -8.43
C THR A 244 12.12 13.59 -9.06
N VAL A 245 13.20 13.70 -9.81
CA VAL A 245 13.90 12.58 -10.45
C VAL A 245 15.29 12.47 -9.85
N LYS A 246 15.65 11.26 -9.42
CA LYS A 246 17.00 10.95 -8.94
C LYS A 246 17.61 9.84 -9.77
N ARG A 247 18.96 9.85 -9.88
CA ARG A 247 19.78 8.75 -10.36
C ARG A 247 20.72 8.33 -9.22
N GLY A 248 20.43 7.19 -8.61
CA GLY A 248 21.03 6.84 -7.32
C GLY A 248 20.66 7.88 -6.25
N GLU A 249 21.66 8.59 -5.71
CA GLU A 249 21.46 9.67 -4.74
C GLU A 249 21.42 11.07 -5.40
N ASP A 250 21.81 11.19 -6.67
CA ASP A 250 21.92 12.47 -7.37
C ASP A 250 20.55 12.95 -7.84
N ILE A 251 20.19 14.20 -7.50
CA ILE A 251 18.97 14.85 -7.98
C ILE A 251 19.23 15.36 -9.40
N LEU A 252 18.40 14.91 -10.34
CA LEU A 252 18.48 15.29 -11.74
C LEU A 252 17.77 16.62 -12.01
N VAL A 253 18.28 17.36 -13.01
CA VAL A 253 17.79 18.69 -13.39
C VAL A 253 16.89 18.59 -14.62
N LYS A 254 15.64 19.08 -14.48
CA LYS A 254 14.69 19.17 -15.60
C LYS A 254 15.25 20.09 -16.71
N GLY A 255 15.10 19.67 -17.96
CA GLY A 255 15.61 20.37 -19.15
C GLY A 255 17.07 20.06 -19.46
N THR A 256 17.81 19.43 -18.53
CA THR A 256 19.20 19.00 -18.74
C THR A 256 19.30 17.48 -18.73
N ASP A 257 18.89 16.85 -17.63
CA ASP A 257 19.00 15.39 -17.44
C ASP A 257 17.76 14.65 -17.88
N TYR A 258 16.59 15.30 -17.82
CA TYR A 258 15.31 14.77 -18.27
C TYR A 258 14.36 15.86 -18.75
N GLU A 259 13.42 15.47 -19.62
CA GLU A 259 12.30 16.30 -20.07
C GLU A 259 11.00 15.80 -19.43
N LEU A 260 10.17 16.75 -18.97
CA LEU A 260 8.82 16.47 -18.45
C LEU A 260 7.77 17.04 -19.43
N ASN A 261 7.00 16.17 -20.06
CA ASN A 261 5.85 16.51 -20.87
C ASN A 261 4.56 16.29 -20.08
N THR A 262 3.78 17.34 -19.85
CA THR A 262 2.52 17.29 -19.10
C THR A 262 1.26 17.25 -19.97
N SER A 263 1.42 17.07 -21.29
CA SER A 263 0.33 16.99 -22.25
C SER A 263 0.70 16.08 -23.42
N PRO A 264 1.01 14.78 -23.14
CA PRO A 264 1.35 13.84 -24.20
C PRO A 264 0.17 13.59 -25.13
N ALA A 265 0.47 13.34 -26.41
CA ALA A 265 -0.54 13.18 -27.44
C ALA A 265 -1.29 11.84 -27.38
N ASP A 266 -0.75 10.84 -26.68
CA ASP A 266 -1.28 9.48 -26.53
C ASP A 266 -2.34 9.34 -25.44
N GLY A 267 -2.61 10.43 -24.70
CA GLY A 267 -3.62 10.48 -23.66
C GLY A 267 -3.13 9.98 -22.30
N ASP A 268 -1.82 9.87 -22.11
CA ASP A 268 -1.21 9.70 -20.80
C ASP A 268 -1.27 11.00 -20.00
N THR A 269 -1.09 10.96 -18.69
CA THR A 269 -1.14 12.14 -17.84
C THR A 269 0.13 12.97 -17.99
N PHE A 270 1.28 12.30 -18.04
CA PHE A 270 2.57 12.93 -18.30
C PHE A 270 3.60 11.89 -18.73
N ASP A 271 4.67 12.38 -19.38
CA ASP A 271 5.86 11.60 -19.74
C ASP A 271 7.11 12.19 -19.13
N ILE A 272 8.06 11.32 -18.79
CA ILE A 272 9.44 11.70 -18.45
C ILE A 272 10.39 11.02 -19.44
N LYS A 273 11.06 11.82 -20.28
CA LYS A 273 12.13 11.34 -21.15
C LYS A 273 13.47 11.54 -20.48
N PHE A 274 14.23 10.47 -20.30
CA PHE A 274 15.59 10.55 -19.74
C PHE A 274 16.60 10.83 -20.85
N ASN A 275 17.40 11.90 -20.71
CA ASN A 275 18.34 12.34 -21.74
C ASN A 275 19.62 11.50 -21.76
N HIS A 276 20.03 10.97 -20.60
CA HIS A 276 21.23 10.15 -20.44
C HIS A 276 20.95 8.98 -19.52
N VAL A 277 21.07 7.77 -20.04
CA VAL A 277 20.90 6.52 -19.30
C VAL A 277 22.12 5.63 -19.54
N ASN A 278 22.73 5.14 -18.48
CA ASN A 278 23.80 4.16 -18.54
C ASN A 278 23.31 2.81 -18.03
N THR A 279 24.00 1.74 -18.43
CA THR A 279 23.77 0.40 -17.86
C THR A 279 23.98 0.45 -16.36
N ASN A 280 23.08 -0.19 -15.61
CA ASN A 280 23.02 -0.21 -14.14
C ASN A 280 22.61 1.13 -13.48
N ASP A 281 22.18 2.12 -14.23
CA ASP A 281 21.53 3.28 -13.62
C ASP A 281 20.25 2.87 -12.92
N VAL A 282 20.02 3.45 -11.73
CA VAL A 282 18.78 3.30 -10.97
C VAL A 282 18.15 4.69 -10.86
N PHE A 283 16.99 4.86 -11.50
CA PHE A 283 16.22 6.09 -11.38
C PHE A 283 15.10 5.91 -10.35
N THR A 284 14.90 6.94 -9.54
CA THR A 284 13.74 7.07 -8.65
C THR A 284 13.00 8.33 -9.04
N VAL A 285 11.74 8.18 -9.44
CA VAL A 285 10.83 9.29 -9.74
C VAL A 285 9.80 9.37 -8.63
N THR A 286 9.67 10.52 -8.00
CA THR A 286 8.62 10.80 -7.02
C THR A 286 7.77 11.95 -7.51
N TYR A 287 6.49 11.88 -7.30
CA TYR A 287 5.52 12.92 -7.67
C TYR A 287 4.23 12.74 -6.87
N SER A 288 3.36 13.73 -6.94
CA SER A 288 2.10 13.75 -6.22
C SER A 288 0.91 14.04 -7.12
N ALA A 289 -0.25 13.63 -6.69
CA ALA A 289 -1.53 14.01 -7.27
C ALA A 289 -2.54 14.29 -6.15
N ALA A 290 -3.47 15.22 -6.36
CA ALA A 290 -4.60 15.40 -5.47
C ALA A 290 -5.71 14.42 -5.83
N LEU A 291 -6.28 13.74 -4.85
CA LEU A 291 -7.52 12.99 -5.04
C LEU A 291 -8.67 14.01 -5.17
N ASN A 292 -9.36 14.04 -6.30
CA ASN A 292 -10.34 15.06 -6.64
C ASN A 292 -11.79 14.55 -6.57
N GLU A 293 -12.75 15.43 -6.82
CA GLU A 293 -14.18 15.13 -6.77
C GLU A 293 -14.67 14.07 -7.76
N LYS A 294 -13.87 13.72 -8.79
CA LYS A 294 -14.20 12.64 -9.73
C LYS A 294 -13.75 11.25 -9.22
N ALA A 295 -13.15 11.18 -8.05
CA ALA A 295 -12.67 9.93 -7.50
C ALA A 295 -13.77 8.87 -7.44
N LYS A 296 -13.43 7.64 -7.86
CA LYS A 296 -14.25 6.45 -7.70
C LYS A 296 -14.27 6.06 -6.24
N VAL A 297 -15.46 5.89 -5.67
CA VAL A 297 -15.68 5.51 -4.28
C VAL A 297 -15.89 4.00 -4.18
N GLY A 298 -15.29 3.37 -3.18
CA GLY A 298 -15.40 1.94 -2.91
C GLY A 298 -14.30 1.10 -3.55
N THR A 299 -14.63 -0.14 -3.92
CA THR A 299 -13.67 -1.21 -4.23
C THR A 299 -12.93 -1.08 -5.56
N ASP A 300 -13.40 -0.25 -6.48
CA ASP A 300 -12.76 -0.06 -7.79
C ASP A 300 -11.42 0.67 -7.65
N GLY A 301 -11.36 1.66 -6.76
CA GLY A 301 -10.19 2.50 -6.54
C GLY A 301 -9.88 3.42 -7.72
N ASN A 302 -8.95 4.34 -7.51
CA ASN A 302 -8.45 5.28 -8.51
C ASN A 302 -7.07 4.81 -8.94
N LYS A 303 -6.97 4.35 -10.16
CA LYS A 303 -5.80 3.67 -10.72
C LYS A 303 -4.76 4.67 -11.19
N ASN A 304 -3.48 4.35 -10.98
CA ASN A 304 -2.36 5.03 -11.61
C ASN A 304 -1.41 4.00 -12.21
N GLU A 305 -1.23 4.05 -13.52
CA GLU A 305 -0.43 3.12 -14.33
C GLU A 305 0.87 3.78 -14.76
N THR A 306 1.93 2.98 -14.89
CA THR A 306 3.21 3.47 -15.42
C THR A 306 3.83 2.43 -16.34
N VAL A 307 4.33 2.91 -17.47
CA VAL A 307 5.01 2.13 -18.49
C VAL A 307 6.36 2.78 -18.80
N LEU A 308 7.37 1.98 -19.00
CA LEU A 308 8.66 2.41 -19.54
C LEU A 308 8.78 1.91 -20.98
N THR A 309 9.01 2.81 -21.93
CA THR A 309 9.49 2.47 -23.27
C THR A 309 10.99 2.72 -23.37
N TYR A 310 11.70 1.93 -24.16
CA TYR A 310 13.15 2.02 -24.31
C TYR A 310 13.63 1.43 -25.65
N GLY A 311 14.79 1.86 -26.12
CA GLY A 311 15.31 1.45 -27.40
C GLY A 311 14.34 1.77 -28.55
N ASP A 312 14.26 0.89 -29.54
CA ASP A 312 13.41 1.08 -30.74
C ASP A 312 11.96 0.67 -30.52
N SER A 313 11.69 -0.31 -29.68
CA SER A 313 10.34 -0.87 -29.46
C SER A 313 10.18 -1.60 -28.13
N GLY A 314 11.14 -1.45 -27.21
CA GLY A 314 11.09 -2.07 -25.90
C GLY A 314 10.01 -1.44 -25.04
N ARG A 315 9.28 -2.27 -24.26
CA ARG A 315 8.23 -1.84 -23.35
C ARG A 315 8.19 -2.74 -22.11
N VAL A 316 8.14 -2.14 -20.92
CA VAL A 316 7.87 -2.82 -19.66
C VAL A 316 6.83 -2.02 -18.89
N THR A 317 5.94 -2.71 -18.18
CA THR A 317 4.83 -2.11 -17.44
C THR A 317 5.01 -2.44 -15.96
N ALA A 318 4.87 -1.45 -15.11
CA ALA A 318 4.79 -1.65 -13.68
C ALA A 318 3.40 -2.17 -13.29
N GLU A 319 3.31 -2.91 -12.18
CA GLU A 319 2.02 -3.17 -11.56
C GLU A 319 1.40 -1.82 -11.14
N PRO A 320 0.14 -1.57 -11.49
CA PRO A 320 -0.51 -0.30 -11.18
C PRO A 320 -0.76 -0.15 -9.68
N THR A 321 -0.75 1.10 -9.22
CA THR A 321 -1.22 1.41 -7.87
C THR A 321 -2.69 1.81 -7.88
N LYS A 322 -3.35 1.67 -6.72
CA LYS A 322 -4.74 2.10 -6.53
C LYS A 322 -4.86 2.94 -5.26
N THR A 323 -5.58 4.05 -5.36
CA THR A 323 -5.99 4.87 -4.23
C THR A 323 -7.47 4.70 -3.99
N TYR A 324 -7.86 4.20 -2.83
CA TYR A 324 -9.25 3.97 -2.46
C TYR A 324 -9.81 5.18 -1.71
N THR A 325 -11.12 5.35 -1.78
CA THR A 325 -11.87 6.27 -0.94
C THR A 325 -13.24 5.66 -0.63
N TRP A 326 -13.79 5.97 0.53
CA TRP A 326 -14.92 5.25 1.11
C TRP A 326 -16.12 6.13 1.31
N SER A 327 -17.22 5.52 1.73
CA SER A 327 -18.46 6.21 2.06
C SER A 327 -19.15 5.53 3.25
N PHE A 328 -19.97 6.30 3.94
CA PHE A 328 -20.96 5.77 4.86
C PHE A 328 -22.29 6.46 4.65
N ASN A 329 -23.36 5.76 5.07
CA ASN A 329 -24.71 6.28 5.07
C ASN A 329 -25.08 6.77 6.48
N ILE A 330 -25.97 7.73 6.54
CA ILE A 330 -26.62 8.17 7.78
C ILE A 330 -28.10 7.82 7.66
N PHE A 331 -28.65 7.23 8.69
CA PHE A 331 -30.08 7.13 8.88
C PHE A 331 -30.49 7.99 10.06
N LYS A 332 -30.99 9.19 9.75
CA LYS A 332 -31.57 10.09 10.71
C LYS A 332 -32.99 9.64 11.03
N TYR A 333 -33.28 9.34 12.29
CA TYR A 333 -34.55 8.76 12.68
C TYR A 333 -35.05 9.25 14.04
N PHE A 334 -36.31 8.95 14.31
CA PHE A 334 -36.95 9.06 15.64
C PHE A 334 -37.73 7.76 15.90
N MET A 335 -38.03 7.53 17.18
CA MET A 335 -38.86 6.39 17.56
C MET A 335 -40.34 6.78 17.59
N ASP A 336 -41.16 6.11 16.76
CA ASP A 336 -42.62 6.16 16.82
C ASP A 336 -43.12 4.86 17.44
N GLY A 337 -43.33 4.87 18.72
CA GLY A 337 -43.48 3.65 19.52
C GLY A 337 -42.23 2.82 19.49
N ASN A 338 -42.31 1.59 18.94
CA ASN A 338 -41.16 0.68 18.79
C ASN A 338 -40.59 0.63 17.37
N LYS A 339 -40.93 1.61 16.51
CA LYS A 339 -40.51 1.63 15.11
C LYS A 339 -39.61 2.85 14.85
N GLU A 340 -38.50 2.61 14.20
CA GLU A 340 -37.64 3.67 13.66
C GLU A 340 -38.33 4.29 12.43
N LYS A 341 -38.53 5.59 12.44
CA LYS A 341 -39.04 6.38 11.32
C LYS A 341 -38.01 7.43 10.90
N GLY A 342 -37.77 7.55 9.60
CA GLY A 342 -36.88 8.57 9.05
C GLY A 342 -37.33 9.97 9.46
N LEU A 343 -36.37 10.81 9.84
CA LEU A 343 -36.58 12.18 10.28
C LEU A 343 -36.02 13.17 9.29
N GLU A 344 -36.89 13.94 8.67
CA GLU A 344 -36.58 15.02 7.73
C GLU A 344 -36.18 16.30 8.46
N GLY A 345 -35.33 17.14 7.84
CA GLY A 345 -35.05 18.50 8.21
C GLY A 345 -33.93 18.69 9.24
N ALA A 346 -33.28 17.61 9.71
CA ALA A 346 -32.10 17.74 10.54
C ALA A 346 -30.90 18.21 9.69
N LYS A 347 -30.12 19.17 10.19
CA LYS A 347 -28.98 19.74 9.48
C LYS A 347 -27.68 19.27 10.09
N PHE A 348 -26.74 18.85 9.22
CA PHE A 348 -25.45 18.30 9.61
C PHE A 348 -24.28 18.94 8.89
N ILE A 349 -23.17 19.04 9.58
CA ILE A 349 -21.84 19.26 9.01
C ILE A 349 -20.93 18.10 9.41
N LEU A 350 -19.95 17.80 8.56
CA LEU A 350 -18.91 16.81 8.82
C LEU A 350 -17.58 17.51 9.02
N TYR A 351 -16.78 17.04 9.99
CA TYR A 351 -15.40 17.50 10.16
C TYR A 351 -14.47 16.37 10.59
N ARG A 352 -13.18 16.59 10.44
CA ARG A 352 -12.10 15.74 10.94
C ARG A 352 -11.08 16.56 11.73
N LYS A 353 -10.21 15.92 12.49
CA LYS A 353 -9.05 16.60 13.07
C LYS A 353 -7.99 16.82 12.00
N ALA A 354 -7.39 18.01 11.98
CA ALA A 354 -6.32 18.31 11.04
C ALA A 354 -5.12 17.39 11.27
N SER A 355 -4.49 16.96 10.17
CA SER A 355 -3.30 16.10 10.18
C SER A 355 -2.02 16.82 10.63
N THR A 356 -2.08 18.12 10.85
CA THR A 356 -0.94 18.92 11.34
C THR A 356 -0.77 18.76 12.85
N ASN A 357 0.47 18.91 13.37
CA ASN A 357 0.86 18.73 14.78
C ASN A 357 0.09 19.60 15.81
N SER A 358 -1.00 20.23 15.41
CA SER A 358 -1.91 21.01 16.25
C SER A 358 -3.17 20.19 16.48
N GLU A 359 -3.20 19.39 17.55
CA GLU A 359 -4.33 18.52 17.95
C GLU A 359 -5.67 19.26 18.16
N SER A 360 -5.71 20.58 17.99
CA SER A 360 -6.86 21.44 18.27
C SER A 360 -7.57 22.00 17.03
N GLU A 361 -7.04 21.82 15.84
CA GLU A 361 -7.67 22.37 14.63
C GLU A 361 -8.56 21.35 13.93
N ASN A 362 -9.78 21.79 13.56
CA ASN A 362 -10.73 21.00 12.80
C ASN A 362 -10.67 21.43 11.32
N GLU A 363 -10.80 20.45 10.46
CA GLU A 363 -11.06 20.65 9.04
C GLU A 363 -12.49 20.22 8.73
N TYR A 364 -13.23 21.10 8.11
CA TYR A 364 -14.64 20.94 7.80
C TYR A 364 -14.86 20.58 6.35
N ALA A 365 -15.71 19.61 6.10
CA ALA A 365 -16.00 19.11 4.78
C ALA A 365 -16.78 20.12 3.92
N VAL A 366 -16.23 20.41 2.75
CA VAL A 366 -16.96 21.08 1.65
C VAL A 366 -17.40 20.00 0.68
N MET A 367 -18.71 19.83 0.52
CA MET A 367 -19.35 18.74 -0.21
C MET A 367 -20.25 19.24 -1.33
N ASP A 368 -20.59 18.36 -2.25
CA ASP A 368 -21.70 18.58 -3.19
C ASP A 368 -23.06 18.30 -2.51
N ALA A 369 -24.14 18.50 -3.26
CA ALA A 369 -25.50 18.29 -2.77
C ALA A 369 -25.81 16.82 -2.41
N ASN A 370 -25.00 15.87 -2.87
CA ASN A 370 -25.13 14.43 -2.63
C ASN A 370 -24.26 13.95 -1.47
N GLY A 371 -23.53 14.86 -0.80
CA GLY A 371 -22.62 14.54 0.30
C GLY A 371 -21.26 13.99 -0.13
N LYS A 372 -20.88 14.18 -1.39
CA LYS A 372 -19.53 13.85 -1.86
C LYS A 372 -18.55 14.96 -1.52
N ILE A 373 -17.46 14.62 -0.86
CA ILE A 373 -16.40 15.58 -0.51
C ILE A 373 -15.81 16.18 -1.79
N LYS A 374 -15.55 17.48 -1.76
CA LYS A 374 -14.81 18.26 -2.76
C LYS A 374 -13.47 18.71 -2.23
N ASN A 375 -13.46 19.25 -1.01
CA ASN A 375 -12.26 19.68 -0.31
C ASN A 375 -12.54 19.83 1.19
N TRP A 376 -11.55 20.29 1.93
CA TRP A 376 -11.60 20.59 3.36
C TRP A 376 -11.26 22.05 3.63
N SER A 377 -11.86 22.62 4.67
CA SER A 377 -11.65 24.01 5.07
C SER A 377 -11.42 24.11 6.57
N SER A 378 -10.52 24.96 7.02
CA SER A 378 -10.27 25.23 8.44
C SER A 378 -11.40 25.99 9.13
N GLY A 379 -12.33 26.60 8.38
CA GLY A 379 -13.43 27.40 8.95
C GLY A 379 -14.76 26.65 8.96
N GLU A 380 -15.40 26.52 10.13
CA GLU A 380 -16.73 25.89 10.25
C GLU A 380 -17.78 26.57 9.36
N ASN A 381 -17.69 27.87 9.18
CA ASN A 381 -18.62 28.64 8.33
C ASN A 381 -18.54 28.26 6.83
N ASN A 382 -17.48 27.58 6.41
CA ASN A 382 -17.31 27.09 5.04
C ASN A 382 -17.79 25.65 4.88
N ALA A 383 -18.19 24.98 5.97
CA ALA A 383 -18.71 23.61 5.93
C ALA A 383 -20.00 23.54 5.10
N THR A 384 -20.12 22.51 4.29
CA THR A 384 -21.39 22.23 3.63
C THR A 384 -22.39 21.67 4.64
N VAL A 385 -23.53 22.34 4.75
CA VAL A 385 -24.65 21.86 5.56
C VAL A 385 -25.51 20.93 4.72
N LEU A 386 -25.62 19.67 5.13
CA LEU A 386 -26.52 18.69 4.54
C LEU A 386 -27.79 18.59 5.39
N THR A 387 -28.95 18.57 4.74
CA THR A 387 -30.25 18.44 5.40
C THR A 387 -30.79 17.03 5.17
N SER A 388 -31.24 16.35 6.22
CA SER A 388 -31.88 15.06 6.07
C SER A 388 -33.16 15.16 5.25
N PRO A 389 -33.31 14.38 4.17
CA PRO A 389 -34.50 14.39 3.33
C PRO A 389 -35.63 13.57 3.97
N GLU A 390 -36.80 13.57 3.33
CA GLU A 390 -37.85 12.62 3.60
C GLU A 390 -37.30 11.18 3.64
N GLY A 391 -37.59 10.43 4.70
CA GLY A 391 -37.00 9.13 4.95
C GLY A 391 -35.65 9.11 5.67
N GLY A 392 -35.07 10.29 5.97
CA GLY A 392 -33.94 10.47 6.87
C GLY A 392 -32.59 9.93 6.38
N LYS A 393 -32.43 9.60 5.09
CA LYS A 393 -31.21 8.96 4.55
C LYS A 393 -30.30 9.97 3.89
N LEU A 394 -29.04 10.01 4.33
CA LEU A 394 -27.96 10.80 3.75
C LEU A 394 -26.78 9.88 3.43
N THR A 395 -25.93 10.28 2.51
CA THR A 395 -24.65 9.61 2.22
C THR A 395 -23.53 10.61 2.31
N MET A 396 -22.41 10.19 2.90
CA MET A 396 -21.16 10.94 2.89
C MET A 396 -20.09 10.07 2.22
N SER A 397 -19.39 10.62 1.23
CA SER A 397 -18.46 9.85 0.41
C SER A 397 -17.21 10.63 0.04
N GLY A 398 -16.16 9.92 -0.34
CA GLY A 398 -14.87 10.52 -0.63
C GLY A 398 -13.98 10.60 0.60
N LEU A 399 -14.05 9.61 1.49
CA LEU A 399 -13.42 9.58 2.81
C LEU A 399 -12.36 8.47 2.89
N ALA A 400 -11.28 8.71 3.61
CA ALA A 400 -10.25 7.72 3.91
C ALA A 400 -10.50 7.00 5.24
N ASN A 401 -9.63 6.05 5.55
CA ASN A 401 -9.43 5.51 6.89
C ASN A 401 -9.20 6.66 7.89
N GLY A 402 -9.91 6.67 9.00
CA GLY A 402 -9.78 7.71 10.01
C GLY A 402 -11.05 7.98 10.80
N THR A 403 -10.96 8.96 11.68
CA THR A 403 -12.07 9.38 12.55
C THR A 403 -12.70 10.68 12.06
N TYR A 404 -14.01 10.66 11.93
CA TYR A 404 -14.84 11.77 11.49
C TYR A 404 -15.87 12.12 12.55
N TYR A 405 -16.33 13.35 12.53
CA TYR A 405 -17.29 13.88 13.48
C TYR A 405 -18.47 14.46 12.73
N LEU A 406 -19.65 13.88 12.96
CA LEU A 406 -20.92 14.35 12.42
C LEU A 406 -21.60 15.24 13.43
N LYS A 407 -21.63 16.55 13.20
CA LYS A 407 -22.25 17.55 14.07
C LYS A 407 -23.63 17.91 13.55
N GLU A 408 -24.66 17.71 14.36
CA GLU A 408 -25.99 18.29 14.12
C GLU A 408 -25.94 19.76 14.44
N THR A 409 -26.21 20.62 13.47
CA THR A 409 -26.25 22.07 13.63
C THR A 409 -27.64 22.59 13.92
N GLU A 410 -28.68 21.84 13.50
CA GLU A 410 -30.08 22.17 13.75
C GLU A 410 -30.91 20.87 13.77
N ALA A 411 -31.66 20.66 14.84
CA ALA A 411 -32.65 19.60 14.89
C ALA A 411 -34.01 20.08 14.35
N PRO A 412 -34.83 19.16 13.76
CA PRO A 412 -36.19 19.52 13.34
C PRO A 412 -37.06 19.99 14.49
N GLN A 413 -38.07 20.81 14.19
CA GLN A 413 -38.99 21.32 15.21
C GLN A 413 -39.67 20.18 15.99
N GLY A 414 -39.64 20.26 17.31
CA GLY A 414 -40.20 19.26 18.20
C GLY A 414 -39.24 18.14 18.63
N TYR A 415 -38.00 18.21 18.18
CA TYR A 415 -36.96 17.29 18.58
C TYR A 415 -35.82 17.97 19.33
N ASN A 416 -35.19 17.22 20.23
CA ASN A 416 -34.01 17.70 20.94
C ASN A 416 -32.79 17.59 20.06
N PRO A 417 -31.93 18.63 19.96
CA PRO A 417 -30.66 18.55 19.22
C PRO A 417 -29.69 17.59 19.92
N LEU A 418 -28.75 17.04 19.16
CA LEU A 418 -27.62 16.30 19.72
C LEU A 418 -26.69 17.27 20.46
N GLU A 419 -26.33 16.94 21.69
CA GLU A 419 -25.43 17.79 22.51
C GLU A 419 -23.99 17.80 21.99
N ASN A 420 -23.53 16.68 21.45
CA ASN A 420 -22.17 16.52 20.93
C ASN A 420 -22.19 15.83 19.56
N PRO A 421 -21.14 15.95 18.76
CA PRO A 421 -21.04 15.25 17.49
C PRO A 421 -21.03 13.72 17.67
N ILE A 422 -21.56 13.00 16.70
CA ILE A 422 -21.39 11.55 16.57
C ILE A 422 -20.00 11.30 16.01
N GLU A 423 -19.22 10.53 16.74
CA GLU A 423 -17.90 10.09 16.31
C GLU A 423 -18.04 8.84 15.44
N ILE A 424 -17.45 8.86 14.25
CA ILE A 424 -17.52 7.82 13.22
C ILE A 424 -16.11 7.44 12.85
N MET A 425 -15.81 6.16 12.89
CA MET A 425 -14.51 5.60 12.51
C MET A 425 -14.65 4.76 11.25
N ILE A 426 -13.87 5.07 10.24
CA ILE A 426 -13.68 4.28 9.06
C ILE A 426 -12.37 3.52 9.23
N THR A 427 -12.42 2.19 9.25
CA THR A 427 -11.24 1.33 9.24
C THR A 427 -11.22 0.58 7.93
N ALA A 428 -10.28 0.96 7.05
CA ALA A 428 -10.12 0.28 5.78
C ALA A 428 -9.18 -0.92 5.96
N GLU A 429 -9.53 -2.05 5.36
CA GLU A 429 -8.80 -3.31 5.47
C GLU A 429 -8.49 -3.88 4.08
N SER A 430 -7.44 -4.66 3.98
CA SER A 430 -7.15 -5.59 2.86
C SER A 430 -6.67 -5.01 1.53
N TRP A 431 -6.27 -3.74 1.41
CA TRP A 431 -5.62 -3.29 0.16
C TRP A 431 -4.15 -3.73 0.02
N THR A 432 -3.53 -4.20 1.11
CA THR A 432 -2.15 -4.71 1.10
C THR A 432 -2.05 -6.21 0.91
N THR A 433 -3.18 -6.92 0.91
CA THR A 433 -3.30 -8.37 0.76
C THR A 433 -4.11 -8.71 -0.49
N SER A 434 -4.06 -9.94 -0.94
CA SER A 434 -4.76 -10.44 -2.14
C SER A 434 -6.30 -10.45 -2.06
N GLY A 435 -6.88 -9.80 -1.05
CA GLY A 435 -8.34 -9.73 -0.85
C GLY A 435 -9.01 -8.56 -1.58
N THR A 436 -10.33 -8.56 -1.62
CA THR A 436 -11.12 -7.40 -2.08
C THR A 436 -11.01 -6.30 -1.02
N PRO A 437 -10.61 -5.06 -1.40
CA PRO A 437 -10.57 -3.95 -0.47
C PRO A 437 -11.94 -3.68 0.15
N SER A 438 -11.97 -3.40 1.43
CA SER A 438 -13.20 -3.11 2.17
C SER A 438 -12.96 -2.06 3.25
N ALA A 439 -14.00 -1.39 3.67
CA ALA A 439 -13.99 -0.51 4.82
C ALA A 439 -15.05 -0.92 5.82
N LYS A 440 -14.67 -0.92 7.09
CA LYS A 440 -15.53 -1.15 8.24
C LYS A 440 -15.94 0.21 8.79
N ILE A 441 -17.22 0.40 9.04
CA ILE A 441 -17.78 1.62 9.64
C ILE A 441 -18.20 1.32 11.07
N GLU A 442 -17.61 2.05 12.01
CA GLU A 442 -17.95 2.00 13.42
C GLU A 442 -18.34 3.41 13.89
N TYR A 443 -19.25 3.51 14.83
CA TYR A 443 -19.69 4.81 15.35
C TYR A 443 -20.14 4.71 16.82
N LYS A 444 -20.12 5.85 17.52
CA LYS A 444 -20.68 5.93 18.86
C LYS A 444 -22.18 6.18 18.76
N THR A 445 -22.97 5.31 19.35
CA THR A 445 -24.44 5.39 19.34
C THR A 445 -25.00 6.50 20.23
N SER A 446 -24.15 7.11 21.06
CA SER A 446 -24.49 8.15 22.02
C SER A 446 -23.38 9.20 22.04
N THR A 447 -23.77 10.43 22.32
CA THR A 447 -22.84 11.56 22.53
C THR A 447 -22.37 11.66 23.99
N ALA A 448 -22.77 10.69 24.85
CA ALA A 448 -22.35 10.66 26.26
C ALA A 448 -20.87 10.31 26.41
N GLU A 449 -20.24 10.88 27.45
CA GLU A 449 -18.86 10.51 27.79
C GLU A 449 -18.76 9.01 28.10
N GLY A 450 -17.73 8.34 27.56
CA GLY A 450 -17.53 6.89 27.72
C GLY A 450 -18.33 6.01 26.77
N ALA A 451 -19.06 6.57 25.80
CA ALA A 451 -19.71 5.78 24.75
C ALA A 451 -18.67 4.96 23.94
N THR A 452 -18.97 3.70 23.70
CA THR A 452 -18.13 2.78 22.91
C THR A 452 -18.55 2.79 21.45
N PHE A 453 -17.59 2.48 20.57
CA PHE A 453 -17.87 2.24 19.16
C PHE A 453 -18.65 0.95 18.97
N VAL A 454 -19.61 1.00 18.06
CA VAL A 454 -20.35 -0.18 17.56
C VAL A 454 -20.23 -0.21 16.03
N GLU A 455 -20.15 -1.39 15.49
CA GLU A 455 -20.12 -1.57 14.04
C GLU A 455 -21.51 -1.29 13.45
N ALA A 456 -21.54 -0.63 12.28
CA ALA A 456 -22.76 -0.44 11.51
C ALA A 456 -23.35 -1.80 11.13
N ALA A 457 -24.61 -2.06 11.53
CA ALA A 457 -25.23 -3.38 11.42
C ALA A 457 -25.31 -3.92 9.98
N ASP A 458 -25.41 -3.03 8.99
CA ASP A 458 -25.37 -3.33 7.55
C ASP A 458 -23.98 -3.06 6.92
N GLY A 459 -22.96 -2.83 7.75
CA GLY A 459 -21.61 -2.50 7.34
C GLY A 459 -21.40 -1.05 6.89
N THR A 460 -22.46 -0.24 6.72
CA THR A 460 -22.36 1.09 6.11
C THR A 460 -23.19 2.19 6.79
N THR A 461 -24.25 1.87 7.51
CA THR A 461 -25.22 2.87 7.98
C THR A 461 -25.03 3.25 9.44
N VAL A 462 -24.70 4.51 9.67
CA VAL A 462 -24.67 5.18 10.98
C VAL A 462 -26.08 5.61 11.34
N LYS A 463 -26.62 5.10 12.45
CA LYS A 463 -27.95 5.45 12.93
C LYS A 463 -27.89 6.62 13.90
N VAL A 464 -28.64 7.69 13.63
CA VAL A 464 -28.64 8.93 14.42
C VAL A 464 -30.06 9.26 14.87
N GLU A 465 -30.33 9.06 16.15
CA GLU A 465 -31.65 9.31 16.77
C GLU A 465 -31.78 10.78 17.23
N ASN A 466 -32.91 11.42 16.93
CA ASN A 466 -33.39 12.54 17.78
C ASN A 466 -34.58 12.08 18.61
N LYS A 467 -34.55 12.45 19.89
CA LYS A 467 -35.64 12.20 20.82
C LYS A 467 -36.66 13.34 20.74
N THR A 468 -37.93 12.96 20.78
CA THR A 468 -39.03 13.94 20.91
C THR A 468 -38.99 14.60 22.28
N GLY A 469 -39.28 15.87 22.33
CA GLY A 469 -39.34 16.65 23.54
C GLY A 469 -38.79 18.06 23.32
N THR A 470 -39.25 19.02 24.10
CA THR A 470 -38.63 20.35 24.13
C THR A 470 -37.70 20.40 25.33
N THR A 471 -36.44 20.70 25.10
CA THR A 471 -35.58 21.15 26.21
C THR A 471 -36.14 22.45 26.74
N LEU A 472 -36.59 22.44 27.98
CA LEU A 472 -36.96 23.69 28.64
C LEU A 472 -35.70 24.55 28.78
N PRO A 473 -35.78 25.87 28.56
CA PRO A 473 -34.64 26.74 28.74
C PRO A 473 -34.03 26.54 30.13
N SER A 474 -32.79 26.09 30.17
CA SER A 474 -32.05 25.93 31.41
C SER A 474 -31.61 27.33 31.90
N THR A 475 -31.97 27.67 33.13
CA THR A 475 -31.45 28.88 33.78
C THR A 475 -30.03 28.69 34.29
N GLY A 476 -29.41 27.52 34.10
CA GLY A 476 -28.07 27.13 34.59
C GLY A 476 -26.92 27.32 33.63
N GLY A 477 -27.03 28.07 32.54
CA GLY A 477 -25.95 28.33 31.59
C GLY A 477 -24.86 29.29 32.12
N ILE A 478 -23.85 29.58 31.29
CA ILE A 478 -22.73 30.52 31.61
C ILE A 478 -23.16 31.82 32.26
N GLY A 479 -24.41 32.29 31.98
CA GLY A 479 -24.98 33.48 32.61
C GLY A 479 -25.14 33.37 34.12
N THR A 480 -25.51 32.20 34.67
CA THR A 480 -25.68 32.03 36.14
C THR A 480 -24.35 32.10 36.88
N THR A 481 -23.28 31.53 36.31
CA THR A 481 -21.91 31.64 36.87
C THR A 481 -21.48 33.12 36.91
N LEU A 482 -21.77 33.86 35.83
CA LEU A 482 -21.48 35.30 35.78
C LEU A 482 -22.29 36.09 36.84
N PHE A 483 -23.57 35.77 37.02
CA PHE A 483 -24.40 36.40 38.06
C PHE A 483 -23.91 36.07 39.47
N TYR A 484 -23.46 34.85 39.75
CA TYR A 484 -22.88 34.49 41.06
C TYR A 484 -21.55 35.20 41.31
N VAL A 485 -20.67 35.31 40.29
CA VAL A 485 -19.40 36.03 40.43
C VAL A 485 -19.60 37.53 40.61
N ILE A 486 -20.47 38.17 39.81
CA ILE A 486 -20.76 39.60 39.93
C ILE A 486 -21.53 39.88 41.22
N GLY A 487 -22.58 39.12 41.53
CA GLY A 487 -23.36 39.27 42.75
C GLY A 487 -22.55 39.04 44.04
N GLY A 488 -21.70 38.01 44.04
CA GLY A 488 -20.74 37.74 45.12
C GLY A 488 -19.71 38.85 45.28
N GLY A 489 -19.19 39.36 44.17
CA GLY A 489 -18.25 40.50 44.17
C GLY A 489 -18.87 41.77 44.72
N LEU A 490 -20.12 42.08 44.35
CA LEU A 490 -20.85 43.23 44.87
C LEU A 490 -21.15 43.11 46.38
N MET A 491 -21.49 41.92 46.87
CA MET A 491 -21.69 41.69 48.31
C MET A 491 -20.41 41.90 49.13
N VAL A 492 -19.26 41.39 48.61
CA VAL A 492 -17.96 41.61 49.25
C VAL A 492 -17.59 43.09 49.25
N ALA A 493 -17.79 43.81 48.14
CA ALA A 493 -17.53 45.25 48.05
C ALA A 493 -18.43 46.07 49.04
N ALA A 494 -19.70 45.71 49.12
CA ALA A 494 -20.62 46.33 50.10
C ALA A 494 -20.21 46.07 51.57
N ALA A 495 -19.76 44.83 51.88
CA ALA A 495 -19.26 44.50 53.20
C ALA A 495 -17.97 45.29 53.53
N ILE A 496 -17.05 45.45 52.61
CA ILE A 496 -15.83 46.24 52.79
C ILE A 496 -16.19 47.74 53.03
N LEU A 497 -17.14 48.29 52.24
CA LEU A 497 -17.60 49.68 52.41
C LEU A 497 -18.28 49.92 53.78
N LEU A 498 -19.09 48.98 54.24
CA LEU A 498 -19.72 49.07 55.57
C LEU A 498 -18.68 49.00 56.70
N ILE A 499 -17.68 48.12 56.58
CA ILE A 499 -16.61 47.99 57.57
C ILE A 499 -15.73 49.26 57.58
N THR A 500 -15.42 49.82 56.43
CA THR A 500 -14.61 51.04 56.32
C THR A 500 -15.38 52.25 56.83
N LYS A 501 -16.70 52.40 56.54
CA LYS A 501 -17.54 53.42 57.07
C LYS A 501 -17.60 53.35 58.58
N LYS A 502 -17.84 52.16 59.14
CA LYS A 502 -17.92 51.99 60.64
C LYS A 502 -16.58 52.28 61.32
N ARG A 503 -15.43 51.98 60.64
CA ARG A 503 -14.13 52.40 61.17
C ARG A 503 -13.87 53.91 61.12
N MET A 504 -14.41 54.60 60.15
CA MET A 504 -14.28 56.05 60.03
C MET A 504 -15.25 56.80 61.04
N GLU A 505 -16.37 56.21 61.36
CA GLU A 505 -17.30 56.78 62.38
C GLU A 505 -16.82 56.54 63.81
N ASN A 506 -15.92 55.64 64.05
CA ASN A 506 -15.33 55.30 65.36
C ASN A 506 -13.92 55.91 65.56
N ARG A 507 -13.51 56.87 64.74
CA ARG A 507 -12.33 57.74 64.91
C ARG A 507 -12.80 59.16 65.12
#